data_ee4f31e96af92be84e0c08e9abbf6df9
#
_entry.id   ee4f31e96af92be84e0c08e9abbf6df9
#
_cell.length_a   1.000
_cell.length_b   1.000
_cell.length_c   1.000
_cell.angle_alpha   90.00
_cell.angle_beta   90.00
_cell.angle_gamma   90.00
#
_symmetry.space_group_name_H-M   'P 1'
#
loop_
_entity.id
_entity.type
_entity.pdbx_description
1 polymer ?
#
loop_
_entity_poly.entity_id
_entity_poly.type
_entity_poly.pdbx_seq_one_letter_code
_entity_poly.pdbx_strand_id
1 'polypeptide(L)'
;MNINFSIEESVKKRYSVRNYKEQEVELDKRKAIESFINSLDNPFGKKVNFHYLDNREMKDEEKLGTYGVIKGAMQYIGTTIKLEPMALEALGYELEAVILYLAHLELGTCWLGGTFNRKGFAKAMKIEEDEIFPIITPYGYAATKKHMKEIVMRKMIKADQRKEWNQLFYINDFQTTLTKEKAGDLEVPLEMVRLGPSASNKQPWRILIKDNACHFYEYKQPGYSDSFPYDIQRVDMGIAAAHFDFSVKEKGLKGYFDTECEPELELPDHMEYVFSWIRE
;
A
#
# COMPACT_ATOMS: atom_id res chain seq x y z
N MET A 1 -4.97 15.06 6.61
CA MET A 1 -6.08 14.27 5.98
C MET A 1 -7.11 13.89 7.04
N ASN A 2 -8.40 14.02 6.75
CA ASN A 2 -9.48 13.58 7.66
C ASN A 2 -10.12 12.31 7.10
N ILE A 3 -10.02 11.20 7.83
CA ILE A 3 -10.62 9.91 7.46
C ILE A 3 -11.93 9.75 8.25
N ASN A 4 -13.04 9.61 7.54
CA ASN A 4 -14.39 9.53 8.09
C ASN A 4 -15.08 8.17 7.88
N PHE A 5 -14.26 7.11 7.73
CA PHE A 5 -14.71 5.72 7.64
C PHE A 5 -13.84 4.82 8.54
N SER A 6 -14.33 3.64 8.92
CA SER A 6 -13.58 2.73 9.78
C SER A 6 -12.39 2.11 9.05
N ILE A 7 -11.21 2.36 9.57
CA ILE A 7 -9.94 1.81 9.07
C ILE A 7 -9.88 0.31 9.37
N GLU A 8 -10.17 -0.06 10.61
CA GLU A 8 -10.12 -1.47 11.03
C GLU A 8 -11.04 -2.36 10.19
N GLU A 9 -12.27 -1.91 9.90
CA GLU A 9 -13.18 -2.64 9.02
C GLU A 9 -12.67 -2.71 7.58
N SER A 10 -12.17 -1.61 7.04
CA SER A 10 -11.67 -1.53 5.66
C SER A 10 -10.46 -2.42 5.45
N VAL A 11 -9.52 -2.44 6.40
CA VAL A 11 -8.35 -3.33 6.39
C VAL A 11 -8.78 -4.80 6.40
N LYS A 12 -9.75 -5.16 7.25
CA LYS A 12 -10.27 -6.55 7.35
C LYS A 12 -11.05 -6.98 6.11
N LYS A 13 -11.79 -6.06 5.47
CA LYS A 13 -12.54 -6.32 4.23
C LYS A 13 -11.65 -6.42 3.00
N ARG A 14 -10.57 -5.64 2.95
CA ARG A 14 -9.70 -5.53 1.78
C ARG A 14 -8.98 -6.84 1.46
N TYR A 15 -9.06 -7.26 0.23
CA TYR A 15 -8.22 -8.32 -0.35
C TYR A 15 -7.90 -8.00 -1.82
N SER A 16 -6.85 -8.60 -2.37
CA SER A 16 -6.50 -8.42 -3.78
C SER A 16 -7.50 -9.11 -4.70
N VAL A 17 -8.35 -8.30 -5.35
CA VAL A 17 -9.33 -8.74 -6.35
C VAL A 17 -8.68 -8.78 -7.72
N ARG A 18 -8.79 -9.91 -8.42
CA ARG A 18 -8.22 -10.12 -9.75
C ARG A 18 -9.24 -10.51 -10.81
N ASN A 19 -10.48 -10.74 -10.38
CA ASN A 19 -11.60 -11.02 -11.26
C ASN A 19 -12.76 -10.10 -10.92
N TYR A 20 -13.15 -9.26 -11.87
CA TYR A 20 -14.14 -8.21 -11.70
C TYR A 20 -15.40 -8.54 -12.50
N LYS A 21 -16.54 -8.03 -12.04
CA LYS A 21 -17.77 -7.98 -12.84
C LYS A 21 -17.59 -6.91 -13.91
N GLU A 22 -18.12 -7.16 -15.10
CA GLU A 22 -18.25 -6.13 -16.15
C GLU A 22 -19.43 -5.20 -15.80
N GLN A 23 -19.27 -4.52 -14.68
CA GLN A 23 -20.25 -3.59 -14.10
C GLN A 23 -19.56 -2.26 -13.83
N GLU A 24 -20.16 -1.19 -14.29
CA GLU A 24 -19.68 0.17 -14.06
C GLU A 24 -19.80 0.54 -12.58
N VAL A 25 -18.82 1.28 -12.08
CA VAL A 25 -18.92 1.95 -10.78
C VAL A 25 -19.77 3.21 -10.99
N GLU A 26 -20.78 3.39 -10.16
CA GLU A 26 -21.74 4.47 -10.23
C GLU A 26 -21.06 5.86 -10.22
N LEU A 27 -21.61 6.81 -10.96
CA LEU A 27 -21.04 8.14 -11.12
C LEU A 27 -20.79 8.84 -9.76
N ASP A 28 -21.72 8.68 -8.82
CA ASP A 28 -21.60 9.31 -7.51
C ASP A 28 -20.44 8.71 -6.69
N LYS A 29 -20.23 7.40 -6.77
CA LYS A 29 -19.06 6.76 -6.16
C LYS A 29 -17.75 7.23 -6.83
N ARG A 30 -17.73 7.35 -8.15
CA ARG A 30 -16.55 7.85 -8.87
C ARG A 30 -16.21 9.28 -8.46
N LYS A 31 -17.20 10.17 -8.36
CA LYS A 31 -17.01 11.54 -7.84
C LYS A 31 -16.52 11.57 -6.39
N ALA A 32 -17.06 10.68 -5.53
CA ALA A 32 -16.60 10.57 -4.15
C ALA A 32 -15.15 10.11 -4.07
N ILE A 33 -14.73 9.14 -4.90
CA ILE A 33 -13.34 8.68 -5.00
C ILE A 33 -12.42 9.82 -5.44
N GLU A 34 -12.80 10.56 -6.47
CA GLU A 34 -12.05 11.69 -6.99
C GLU A 34 -11.92 12.81 -5.95
N SER A 35 -13.01 13.14 -5.24
CA SER A 35 -13.01 14.10 -4.15
C SER A 35 -12.11 13.65 -2.99
N PHE A 36 -12.14 12.37 -2.63
CA PHE A 36 -11.27 11.81 -1.60
C PHE A 36 -9.79 11.92 -2.01
N ILE A 37 -9.44 11.51 -3.24
CA ILE A 37 -8.07 11.62 -3.77
C ILE A 37 -7.58 13.07 -3.74
N ASN A 38 -8.41 14.03 -4.15
CA ASN A 38 -8.06 15.46 -4.12
C ASN A 38 -7.88 16.04 -2.71
N SER A 39 -8.32 15.34 -1.67
CA SER A 39 -8.15 15.72 -0.26
C SER A 39 -6.96 15.03 0.41
N LEU A 40 -6.23 14.18 -0.31
CA LEU A 40 -5.11 13.45 0.26
C LEU A 40 -3.94 14.36 0.61
N ASP A 41 -3.23 13.95 1.64
CA ASP A 41 -2.00 14.55 2.14
C ASP A 41 -1.20 13.44 2.83
N ASN A 42 0.11 13.50 2.76
CA ASN A 42 1.01 12.51 3.34
C ASN A 42 2.02 13.14 4.29
N PRO A 43 2.48 12.40 5.32
CA PRO A 43 3.40 12.94 6.33
C PRO A 43 4.82 13.18 5.81
N PHE A 44 5.13 12.78 4.58
CA PHE A 44 6.45 12.92 3.98
C PHE A 44 6.59 14.18 3.11
N GLY A 45 5.51 14.96 2.95
CA GLY A 45 5.51 16.23 2.21
C GLY A 45 5.82 16.09 0.71
N LYS A 46 5.52 14.93 0.11
CA LYS A 46 5.76 14.68 -1.32
C LYS A 46 4.47 14.74 -2.12
N LYS A 47 4.53 15.27 -3.33
CA LYS A 47 3.37 15.37 -4.20
C LYS A 47 3.18 14.09 -5.01
N VAL A 48 2.14 13.33 -4.70
CA VAL A 48 1.70 12.18 -5.49
C VAL A 48 0.67 12.64 -6.52
N ASN A 49 0.83 12.21 -7.78
CA ASN A 49 -0.15 12.49 -8.83
C ASN A 49 -0.94 11.22 -9.14
N PHE A 50 -2.26 11.39 -9.28
CA PHE A 50 -3.19 10.30 -9.60
C PHE A 50 -3.73 10.44 -11.01
N HIS A 51 -3.75 9.33 -11.74
CA HIS A 51 -4.18 9.24 -13.11
C HIS A 51 -5.30 8.21 -13.24
N TYR A 52 -6.35 8.55 -13.97
CA TYR A 52 -7.52 7.69 -14.16
C TYR A 52 -7.54 7.14 -15.58
N LEU A 53 -7.97 5.89 -15.71
CA LEU A 53 -8.18 5.24 -16.99
C LEU A 53 -9.46 4.42 -16.96
N ASP A 54 -10.32 4.64 -17.96
CA ASP A 54 -11.45 3.78 -18.25
C ASP A 54 -11.19 3.03 -19.56
N ASN A 55 -11.02 1.72 -19.48
CA ASN A 55 -10.73 0.86 -20.63
C ASN A 55 -11.85 0.85 -21.68
N ARG A 56 -13.06 1.30 -21.35
CA ARG A 56 -14.18 1.37 -22.28
C ARG A 56 -14.04 2.53 -23.27
N GLU A 57 -13.31 3.57 -22.88
CA GLU A 57 -13.04 4.74 -23.73
C GLU A 57 -11.91 4.47 -24.72
N MET A 58 -11.23 3.33 -24.60
CA MET A 58 -10.13 2.94 -25.47
C MET A 58 -10.63 2.10 -26.65
N LYS A 59 -10.00 2.30 -27.82
CA LYS A 59 -10.21 1.46 -29.00
C LYS A 59 -9.72 0.04 -28.71
N ASP A 60 -10.33 -0.98 -29.33
CA ASP A 60 -10.00 -2.40 -29.07
C ASP A 60 -8.52 -2.74 -29.29
N GLU A 61 -7.86 -2.09 -30.24
CA GLU A 61 -6.43 -2.25 -30.54
C GLU A 61 -5.51 -1.66 -29.45
N GLU A 62 -6.02 -0.79 -28.58
CA GLU A 62 -5.29 -0.10 -27.52
C GLU A 62 -5.52 -0.73 -26.12
N LYS A 63 -6.38 -1.77 -26.02
CA LYS A 63 -6.68 -2.41 -24.73
C LYS A 63 -5.42 -2.88 -24.02
N LEU A 64 -5.22 -2.36 -22.82
CA LEU A 64 -4.00 -2.52 -22.05
C LEU A 64 -4.01 -3.83 -21.26
N GLY A 65 -2.91 -4.57 -21.39
CA GLY A 65 -2.75 -5.88 -20.78
C GLY A 65 -2.15 -5.82 -19.37
N THR A 66 -2.70 -6.64 -18.49
CA THR A 66 -2.12 -6.99 -17.19
C THR A 66 -1.57 -8.42 -17.18
N TYR A 67 -1.08 -8.88 -18.36
CA TYR A 67 -0.56 -10.23 -18.59
C TYR A 67 -1.50 -11.36 -18.13
N GLY A 68 -2.82 -11.08 -18.13
CA GLY A 68 -3.87 -11.99 -17.71
C GLY A 68 -3.98 -12.18 -16.19
N VAL A 69 -3.34 -11.31 -15.41
CA VAL A 69 -3.47 -11.28 -13.92
C VAL A 69 -4.82 -10.71 -13.52
N ILE A 70 -5.29 -9.69 -14.22
CA ILE A 70 -6.60 -9.04 -13.99
C ILE A 70 -7.56 -9.40 -15.12
N LYS A 71 -8.80 -9.69 -14.76
CA LYS A 71 -9.91 -9.94 -15.69
C LYS A 71 -11.12 -9.10 -15.34
N GLY A 72 -11.83 -8.58 -16.35
CA GLY A 72 -13.09 -7.86 -16.20
C GLY A 72 -12.98 -6.44 -15.63
N ALA A 73 -11.80 -5.99 -15.17
CA ALA A 73 -11.64 -4.63 -14.69
C ALA A 73 -11.75 -3.64 -15.85
N MET A 74 -12.59 -2.63 -15.68
CA MET A 74 -12.80 -1.56 -16.67
C MET A 74 -12.05 -0.30 -16.27
N GLN A 75 -11.87 -0.05 -14.98
CA GLN A 75 -11.33 1.20 -14.44
C GLN A 75 -10.06 0.97 -13.66
N TYR A 76 -9.11 1.90 -13.84
CA TYR A 76 -7.79 1.86 -13.22
C TYR A 76 -7.43 3.23 -12.66
N ILE A 77 -6.69 3.20 -11.55
CA ILE A 77 -5.98 4.36 -10.99
C ILE A 77 -4.50 4.05 -11.09
N GLY A 78 -3.74 4.98 -11.65
CA GLY A 78 -2.27 4.95 -11.66
C GLY A 78 -1.71 6.05 -10.80
N THR A 79 -0.52 5.87 -10.28
CA THR A 79 0.17 6.88 -9.47
C THR A 79 1.55 7.17 -10.03
N THR A 80 1.89 8.47 -10.07
CA THR A 80 3.23 8.94 -10.44
C THR A 80 3.79 9.87 -9.37
N ILE A 81 5.11 9.96 -9.32
CA ILE A 81 5.82 10.83 -8.40
C ILE A 81 7.23 11.13 -8.94
N LYS A 82 7.79 12.30 -8.60
CA LYS A 82 9.21 12.58 -8.81
C LYS A 82 10.05 11.73 -7.87
N LEU A 83 11.07 11.04 -8.40
CA LEU A 83 11.94 10.20 -7.59
C LEU A 83 12.88 11.05 -6.74
N GLU A 84 12.62 11.08 -5.46
CA GLU A 84 13.41 11.76 -4.43
C GLU A 84 13.25 11.01 -3.09
N PRO A 85 14.03 11.33 -2.04
CA PRO A 85 13.88 10.70 -0.74
C PRO A 85 12.43 10.73 -0.23
N MET A 86 11.93 9.63 0.31
CA MET A 86 10.55 9.42 0.82
C MET A 86 9.44 9.47 -0.24
N ALA A 87 9.77 9.52 -1.54
CA ALA A 87 8.77 9.56 -2.61
C ALA A 87 7.95 8.28 -2.69
N LEU A 88 8.58 7.12 -2.62
CA LEU A 88 7.89 5.83 -2.73
C LEU A 88 7.05 5.53 -1.50
N GLU A 89 7.50 5.95 -0.32
CA GLU A 89 6.74 5.87 0.93
C GLU A 89 5.49 6.76 0.86
N ALA A 90 5.61 7.98 0.36
CA ALA A 90 4.48 8.89 0.17
C ALA A 90 3.46 8.31 -0.83
N LEU A 91 3.93 7.76 -1.95
CA LEU A 91 3.09 7.13 -2.95
C LEU A 91 2.36 5.91 -2.36
N GLY A 92 3.08 5.06 -1.62
CA GLY A 92 2.51 3.90 -0.94
C GLY A 92 1.44 4.31 0.08
N TYR A 93 1.71 5.35 0.85
CA TYR A 93 0.79 5.90 1.86
C TYR A 93 -0.51 6.41 1.23
N GLU A 94 -0.44 7.29 0.23
CA GLU A 94 -1.65 7.87 -0.36
C GLU A 94 -2.45 6.86 -1.18
N LEU A 95 -1.78 5.99 -1.95
CA LEU A 95 -2.52 4.98 -2.71
C LEU A 95 -3.17 3.94 -1.79
N GLU A 96 -2.56 3.57 -0.65
CA GLU A 96 -3.23 2.69 0.31
C GLU A 96 -4.43 3.38 0.97
N ALA A 97 -4.37 4.69 1.23
CA ALA A 97 -5.55 5.44 1.68
C ALA A 97 -6.71 5.30 0.69
N VAL A 98 -6.43 5.45 -0.62
CA VAL A 98 -7.43 5.23 -1.68
C VAL A 98 -7.96 3.80 -1.67
N ILE A 99 -7.08 2.82 -1.56
CA ILE A 99 -7.45 1.39 -1.54
C ILE A 99 -8.35 1.05 -0.35
N LEU A 100 -8.07 1.59 0.84
CA LEU A 100 -8.91 1.42 2.02
C LEU A 100 -10.26 2.13 1.86
N TYR A 101 -10.29 3.31 1.26
CA TYR A 101 -11.54 4.00 0.94
C TYR A 101 -12.37 3.22 -0.09
N LEU A 102 -11.74 2.67 -1.12
CA LEU A 102 -12.41 1.79 -2.09
C LEU A 102 -12.98 0.53 -1.42
N ALA A 103 -12.26 -0.05 -0.48
CA ALA A 103 -12.76 -1.19 0.32
C ALA A 103 -13.96 -0.81 1.20
N HIS A 104 -13.97 0.40 1.78
CA HIS A 104 -15.13 0.96 2.48
C HIS A 104 -16.35 1.08 1.54
N LEU A 105 -16.15 1.51 0.29
CA LEU A 105 -17.20 1.58 -0.75
C LEU A 105 -17.59 0.22 -1.35
N GLU A 106 -17.05 -0.89 -0.81
CA GLU A 106 -17.25 -2.27 -1.28
C GLU A 106 -16.70 -2.53 -2.70
N LEU A 107 -15.72 -1.75 -3.12
CA LEU A 107 -15.00 -1.92 -4.37
C LEU A 107 -13.71 -2.70 -4.17
N GLY A 108 -13.50 -3.68 -5.04
CA GLY A 108 -12.27 -4.48 -5.06
C GLY A 108 -11.12 -3.77 -5.75
N THR A 109 -9.90 -4.01 -5.27
CA THR A 109 -8.65 -3.45 -5.80
C THR A 109 -7.56 -4.52 -5.87
N CYS A 110 -6.46 -4.22 -6.57
CA CYS A 110 -5.26 -5.05 -6.58
C CYS A 110 -4.02 -4.20 -6.89
N TRP A 111 -3.04 -4.19 -5.99
CA TRP A 111 -1.74 -3.57 -6.25
C TRP A 111 -1.02 -4.26 -7.41
N LEU A 112 -0.61 -3.51 -8.44
CA LEU A 112 0.15 -3.98 -9.59
C LEU A 112 1.41 -3.12 -9.79
N GLY A 113 2.58 -3.67 -9.46
CA GLY A 113 3.88 -3.02 -9.66
C GLY A 113 4.68 -3.60 -10.83
N GLY A 114 4.63 -4.93 -11.02
CA GLY A 114 5.40 -5.63 -12.06
C GLY A 114 4.55 -6.37 -13.12
N THR A 115 3.23 -6.40 -12.97
CA THR A 115 2.34 -7.26 -13.77
C THR A 115 1.38 -6.47 -14.66
N PHE A 116 1.85 -5.38 -15.25
CA PHE A 116 1.10 -4.58 -16.22
C PHE A 116 2.02 -4.00 -17.31
N ASN A 117 1.47 -3.70 -18.47
CA ASN A 117 2.17 -3.04 -19.58
C ASN A 117 2.42 -1.56 -19.25
N ARG A 118 3.47 -1.27 -18.47
CA ARG A 118 3.77 0.09 -17.98
C ARG A 118 3.81 1.14 -19.10
N LYS A 119 4.48 0.87 -20.21
CA LYS A 119 4.58 1.81 -21.32
C LYS A 119 3.22 2.13 -21.95
N GLY A 120 2.39 1.10 -22.13
CA GLY A 120 1.04 1.27 -22.66
C GLY A 120 0.16 2.10 -21.74
N PHE A 121 0.14 1.76 -20.43
CA PHE A 121 -0.62 2.52 -19.42
C PHE A 121 -0.13 3.96 -19.28
N ALA A 122 1.19 4.19 -19.28
CA ALA A 122 1.76 5.53 -19.21
C ALA A 122 1.31 6.40 -20.39
N LYS A 123 1.34 5.86 -21.62
CA LYS A 123 0.83 6.54 -22.81
C LYS A 123 -0.66 6.86 -22.71
N ALA A 124 -1.48 5.88 -22.29
CA ALA A 124 -2.93 6.05 -22.18
C ALA A 124 -3.32 7.07 -21.11
N MET A 125 -2.61 7.09 -20.00
CA MET A 125 -2.79 8.04 -18.88
C MET A 125 -2.10 9.39 -19.12
N LYS A 126 -1.36 9.56 -20.25
CA LYS A 126 -0.62 10.79 -20.60
C LYS A 126 0.37 11.22 -19.52
N ILE A 127 1.13 10.26 -19.01
CA ILE A 127 2.11 10.50 -17.94
C ILE A 127 3.32 11.23 -18.52
N GLU A 128 3.80 12.22 -17.78
CA GLU A 128 4.98 13.02 -18.13
C GLU A 128 6.28 12.25 -17.86
N GLU A 129 7.36 12.57 -18.59
CA GLU A 129 8.61 11.81 -18.56
C GLU A 129 9.47 12.08 -17.31
N ASP A 130 9.21 13.15 -16.56
CA ASP A 130 9.98 13.54 -15.37
C ASP A 130 9.54 12.83 -14.07
N GLU A 131 8.53 11.97 -14.17
CA GLU A 131 7.99 11.20 -13.05
C GLU A 131 8.16 9.70 -13.26
N ILE A 132 8.36 8.97 -12.17
CA ILE A 132 8.26 7.51 -12.19
C ILE A 132 6.81 7.08 -12.10
N PHE A 133 6.48 5.96 -12.77
CA PHE A 133 5.14 5.35 -12.78
C PHE A 133 5.22 3.92 -12.24
N PRO A 134 5.36 3.73 -10.91
CA PRO A 134 5.63 2.41 -10.36
C PRO A 134 4.42 1.50 -10.28
N ILE A 135 3.22 2.05 -10.02
CA ILE A 135 2.05 1.29 -9.56
C ILE A 135 0.78 1.72 -10.28
N ILE A 136 -0.07 0.73 -10.58
CA ILE A 136 -1.48 0.92 -10.88
C ILE A 136 -2.34 0.01 -9.99
N THR A 137 -3.61 0.36 -9.82
CA THR A 137 -4.63 -0.51 -9.26
C THR A 137 -5.88 -0.50 -10.13
N PRO A 138 -6.41 -1.67 -10.55
CA PRO A 138 -7.79 -1.75 -11.03
C PRO A 138 -8.75 -1.52 -9.86
N TYR A 139 -9.94 -1.01 -10.13
CA TYR A 139 -11.01 -0.96 -9.15
C TYR A 139 -12.37 -1.26 -9.77
N GLY A 140 -13.28 -1.81 -8.95
CA GLY A 140 -14.62 -2.19 -9.38
C GLY A 140 -15.21 -3.30 -8.53
N TYR A 141 -16.33 -3.84 -8.94
CA TYR A 141 -17.04 -4.89 -8.22
C TYR A 141 -16.37 -6.26 -8.43
N ALA A 142 -16.05 -6.94 -7.33
CA ALA A 142 -15.46 -8.27 -7.38
C ALA A 142 -16.43 -9.29 -7.98
N ALA A 143 -15.94 -10.14 -8.89
CA ALA A 143 -16.71 -11.28 -9.38
C ALA A 143 -16.77 -12.38 -8.32
N THR A 144 -17.86 -13.15 -8.32
CA THR A 144 -18.09 -14.23 -7.35
C THR A 144 -17.09 -15.36 -7.47
N LYS A 145 -16.60 -15.62 -8.70
CA LYS A 145 -15.68 -16.74 -8.98
C LYS A 145 -14.27 -16.22 -9.24
N LYS A 146 -13.28 -16.86 -8.62
CA LYS A 146 -11.87 -16.62 -8.92
C LYS A 146 -11.48 -17.38 -10.19
N HIS A 147 -10.65 -16.77 -11.05
CA HIS A 147 -10.12 -17.46 -12.22
C HIS A 147 -8.87 -18.30 -11.88
N MET A 148 -8.51 -19.27 -12.72
CA MET A 148 -7.43 -20.24 -12.43
C MET A 148 -6.07 -19.58 -12.15
N LYS A 149 -5.68 -18.57 -12.94
CA LYS A 149 -4.41 -17.84 -12.70
C LYS A 149 -4.39 -17.13 -11.35
N GLU A 150 -5.52 -16.57 -10.92
CA GLU A 150 -5.63 -15.95 -9.59
C GLU A 150 -5.41 -17.00 -8.49
N ILE A 151 -6.05 -18.16 -8.59
CA ILE A 151 -5.92 -19.23 -7.59
C ILE A 151 -4.45 -19.66 -7.46
N VAL A 152 -3.78 -19.91 -8.60
CA VAL A 152 -2.36 -20.31 -8.63
C VAL A 152 -1.48 -19.20 -8.03
N MET A 153 -1.65 -17.96 -8.46
CA MET A 153 -0.86 -16.83 -7.96
C MET A 153 -1.03 -16.64 -6.45
N ARG A 154 -2.28 -16.65 -5.93
CA ARG A 154 -2.56 -16.51 -4.49
C ARG A 154 -1.85 -17.60 -3.68
N LYS A 155 -1.85 -18.84 -4.20
CA LYS A 155 -1.16 -19.97 -3.55
C LYS A 155 0.36 -19.78 -3.56
N MET A 156 0.94 -19.36 -4.69
CA MET A 156 2.40 -19.13 -4.80
C MET A 156 2.91 -18.08 -3.83
N ILE A 157 2.23 -16.91 -3.73
CA ILE A 157 2.66 -15.81 -2.86
C ILE A 157 2.10 -15.95 -1.44
N LYS A 158 1.42 -17.04 -1.12
CA LYS A 158 0.74 -17.26 0.17
C LYS A 158 -0.12 -16.05 0.58
N ALA A 159 -0.93 -15.54 -0.35
CA ALA A 159 -1.62 -14.25 -0.26
C ALA A 159 -2.52 -14.07 0.98
N ASP A 160 -2.99 -15.19 1.56
CA ASP A 160 -3.87 -15.20 2.73
C ASP A 160 -3.10 -15.40 4.06
N GLN A 161 -1.76 -15.57 3.99
CA GLN A 161 -0.90 -15.72 5.17
C GLN A 161 -0.30 -14.38 5.56
N ARG A 162 -0.08 -14.22 6.85
CA ARG A 162 0.68 -13.08 7.40
C ARG A 162 1.79 -13.61 8.29
N LYS A 163 2.89 -12.87 8.34
CA LYS A 163 3.98 -13.15 9.30
C LYS A 163 3.43 -13.11 10.71
N GLU A 164 4.02 -13.92 11.58
CA GLU A 164 3.68 -13.91 12.99
C GLU A 164 4.08 -12.56 13.62
N TRP A 165 3.37 -12.18 14.66
CA TRP A 165 3.56 -10.93 15.38
C TRP A 165 5.02 -10.74 15.83
N ASN A 166 5.63 -11.77 16.40
CA ASN A 166 7.01 -11.76 16.89
C ASN A 166 8.09 -11.71 15.79
N GLN A 167 7.71 -11.83 14.52
CA GLN A 167 8.61 -11.65 13.38
C GLN A 167 8.62 -10.20 12.87
N LEU A 168 7.69 -9.37 13.33
CA LEU A 168 7.46 -8.03 12.81
C LEU A 168 7.71 -6.94 13.86
N PHE A 169 7.44 -7.22 15.14
CA PHE A 169 7.38 -6.20 16.17
C PHE A 169 8.32 -6.49 17.32
N TYR A 170 9.08 -5.47 17.73
CA TYR A 170 10.16 -5.54 18.69
C TYR A 170 10.06 -4.41 19.71
N ILE A 171 10.73 -4.56 20.86
CA ILE A 171 10.80 -3.55 21.90
C ILE A 171 12.24 -3.40 22.40
N ASN A 172 12.71 -2.17 22.51
CA ASN A 172 14.05 -1.74 22.91
C ASN A 172 15.18 -2.14 21.95
N ASP A 173 15.19 -3.37 21.45
CA ASP A 173 16.17 -3.92 20.50
C ASP A 173 15.55 -5.02 19.61
N PHE A 174 16.29 -5.49 18.60
CA PHE A 174 15.81 -6.54 17.68
C PHE A 174 15.93 -7.98 18.21
N GLN A 175 16.47 -8.18 19.42
CA GLN A 175 16.49 -9.48 20.11
C GLN A 175 15.25 -9.70 20.97
N THR A 176 14.57 -8.62 21.37
CA THR A 176 13.40 -8.66 22.25
C THR A 176 12.12 -8.46 21.45
N THR A 177 11.34 -9.52 21.27
CA THR A 177 10.05 -9.43 20.58
C THR A 177 9.00 -8.74 21.45
N LEU A 178 8.19 -7.89 20.81
CA LEU A 178 7.05 -7.22 21.44
C LEU A 178 5.89 -8.22 21.58
N THR A 179 5.32 -8.37 22.77
CA THR A 179 4.05 -9.11 22.95
C THR A 179 2.86 -8.16 22.77
N LYS A 180 1.68 -8.72 22.45
CA LYS A 180 0.45 -7.92 22.29
C LYS A 180 0.08 -7.15 23.56
N GLU A 181 0.26 -7.79 24.72
CA GLU A 181 0.02 -7.17 26.03
C GLU A 181 0.93 -5.97 26.29
N LYS A 182 2.21 -6.07 25.88
CA LYS A 182 3.18 -4.97 26.01
C LYS A 182 2.97 -3.86 24.98
N ALA A 183 2.31 -4.16 23.85
CA ALA A 183 1.96 -3.16 22.86
C ALA A 183 0.89 -2.17 23.38
N GLY A 184 0.04 -2.61 24.31
CA GLY A 184 -0.99 -1.76 24.92
C GLY A 184 -1.93 -1.16 23.88
N ASP A 185 -2.06 0.17 23.87
CA ASP A 185 -2.91 0.90 22.92
C ASP A 185 -2.42 0.88 21.46
N LEU A 186 -1.17 0.46 21.24
CA LEU A 186 -0.60 0.23 19.91
C LEU A 186 -0.92 -1.17 19.34
N GLU A 187 -1.56 -2.09 20.11
CA GLU A 187 -1.86 -3.44 19.62
C GLU A 187 -2.68 -3.39 18.33
N VAL A 188 -3.77 -2.62 18.29
CA VAL A 188 -4.62 -2.52 17.11
C VAL A 188 -3.89 -1.85 15.93
N PRO A 189 -3.23 -0.69 16.06
CA PRO A 189 -2.42 -0.11 14.99
C PRO A 189 -1.39 -1.08 14.39
N LEU A 190 -0.65 -1.79 15.22
CA LEU A 190 0.34 -2.77 14.77
C LEU A 190 -0.31 -3.99 14.09
N GLU A 191 -1.47 -4.45 14.58
CA GLU A 191 -2.23 -5.51 13.90
C GLU A 191 -2.71 -5.06 12.52
N MET A 192 -3.14 -3.81 12.35
CA MET A 192 -3.52 -3.28 11.03
C MET A 192 -2.32 -3.25 10.08
N VAL A 193 -1.14 -2.88 10.55
CA VAL A 193 0.11 -3.02 9.75
C VAL A 193 0.36 -4.47 9.37
N ARG A 194 0.25 -5.41 10.32
CA ARG A 194 0.46 -6.85 10.05
C ARG A 194 -0.48 -7.39 8.97
N LEU A 195 -1.71 -6.88 8.91
CA LEU A 195 -2.71 -7.24 7.90
C LEU A 195 -2.51 -6.52 6.55
N GLY A 196 -1.67 -5.52 6.50
CA GLY A 196 -1.38 -4.74 5.30
C GLY A 196 -0.95 -5.60 4.10
N PRO A 197 -1.25 -5.15 2.87
CA PRO A 197 -0.73 -5.79 1.66
C PRO A 197 0.73 -5.43 1.44
N SER A 198 1.47 -6.28 0.74
CA SER A 198 2.82 -5.99 0.27
C SER A 198 3.11 -6.70 -1.04
N ALA A 199 4.10 -6.20 -1.77
CA ALA A 199 4.57 -6.80 -3.00
C ALA A 199 4.96 -8.27 -2.76
N SER A 200 4.37 -9.18 -3.56
CA SER A 200 4.51 -10.64 -3.40
C SER A 200 4.31 -11.15 -1.96
N ASN A 201 3.54 -10.44 -1.14
CA ASN A 201 3.29 -10.73 0.28
C ASN A 201 4.57 -10.85 1.13
N LYS A 202 5.59 -10.05 0.81
CA LYS A 202 6.90 -10.09 1.49
C LYS A 202 6.87 -9.52 2.90
N GLN A 203 5.98 -8.55 3.17
CA GLN A 203 5.83 -7.90 4.48
C GLN A 203 7.20 -7.43 5.02
N PRO A 204 7.85 -6.45 4.32
CA PRO A 204 9.23 -6.09 4.61
C PRO A 204 9.39 -5.27 5.90
N TRP A 205 8.32 -4.72 6.43
CA TRP A 205 8.36 -3.88 7.62
C TRP A 205 8.77 -4.63 8.89
N ARG A 206 9.61 -3.98 9.69
CA ARG A 206 9.91 -4.33 11.07
C ARG A 206 9.73 -3.06 11.90
N ILE A 207 9.02 -3.18 13.00
CA ILE A 207 8.72 -2.02 13.86
C ILE A 207 9.30 -2.28 15.25
N LEU A 208 10.11 -1.34 15.68
CA LEU A 208 10.74 -1.34 17.00
C LEU A 208 10.11 -0.23 17.84
N ILE A 209 9.58 -0.57 19.01
CA ILE A 209 9.15 0.42 20.00
C ILE A 209 10.29 0.71 20.93
N LYS A 210 10.73 1.97 20.96
CA LYS A 210 11.77 2.48 21.86
C LYS A 210 11.57 3.98 22.10
N ASP A 211 11.88 4.47 23.29
CA ASP A 211 11.92 5.89 23.65
C ASP A 211 10.68 6.70 23.20
N ASN A 212 9.49 6.18 23.49
CA ASN A 212 8.19 6.78 23.11
C ASN A 212 7.96 6.92 21.59
N ALA A 213 8.65 6.12 20.79
CA ALA A 213 8.51 6.10 19.34
C ALA A 213 8.34 4.68 18.79
N CYS A 214 7.73 4.61 17.60
CA CYS A 214 7.70 3.42 16.77
C CYS A 214 8.63 3.66 15.58
N HIS A 215 9.76 2.96 15.55
CA HIS A 215 10.78 3.07 14.52
C HIS A 215 10.53 2.01 13.45
N PHE A 216 10.36 2.44 12.21
CA PHE A 216 10.06 1.58 11.06
C PHE A 216 11.32 1.27 10.29
N TYR A 217 11.59 -0.01 10.12
CA TYR A 217 12.72 -0.55 9.36
C TYR A 217 12.22 -1.40 8.22
N GLU A 218 12.90 -1.32 7.09
CA GLU A 218 12.74 -2.24 5.98
C GLU A 218 13.69 -3.42 6.14
N TYR A 219 13.15 -4.63 6.09
CA TYR A 219 13.95 -5.85 5.90
C TYR A 219 14.04 -6.14 4.41
N LYS A 220 15.14 -5.70 3.79
CA LYS A 220 15.36 -5.83 2.36
C LYS A 220 15.43 -7.27 1.91
N GLN A 221 14.73 -7.58 0.84
CA GLN A 221 14.85 -8.87 0.16
C GLN A 221 15.92 -8.77 -0.92
N PRO A 222 17.08 -9.42 -0.76
CA PRO A 222 18.14 -9.37 -1.78
C PRO A 222 17.61 -9.75 -3.17
N GLY A 223 17.94 -8.95 -4.16
CA GLY A 223 17.54 -9.17 -5.56
C GLY A 223 16.10 -8.80 -5.91
N TYR A 224 15.25 -8.44 -4.94
CA TYR A 224 13.83 -8.19 -5.22
C TYR A 224 13.58 -6.93 -6.06
N SER A 225 14.34 -5.88 -5.81
CA SER A 225 14.21 -4.59 -6.51
C SER A 225 15.12 -4.44 -7.72
N ASP A 226 15.98 -5.43 -8.05
CA ASP A 226 17.01 -5.32 -9.11
C ASP A 226 16.45 -5.01 -10.52
N SER A 227 15.19 -5.33 -10.77
CA SER A 227 14.52 -5.01 -12.03
C SER A 227 13.96 -3.59 -12.13
N PHE A 228 14.08 -2.81 -11.07
CA PHE A 228 13.59 -1.44 -10.96
C PHE A 228 14.77 -0.47 -10.78
N PRO A 229 14.66 0.78 -11.24
CA PRO A 229 15.68 1.82 -10.97
C PRO A 229 15.56 2.41 -9.54
N TYR A 230 14.71 1.83 -8.70
CA TYR A 230 14.44 2.23 -7.32
C TYR A 230 14.05 1.00 -6.49
N ASP A 231 14.11 1.12 -5.17
CA ASP A 231 13.66 0.06 -4.27
C ASP A 231 12.13 0.05 -4.16
N ILE A 232 11.49 -0.89 -4.87
CA ILE A 232 10.02 -0.99 -4.90
C ILE A 232 9.42 -1.36 -3.53
N GLN A 233 10.19 -1.96 -2.61
CA GLN A 233 9.71 -2.30 -1.27
C GLN A 233 9.47 -1.06 -0.40
N ARG A 234 10.02 0.10 -0.78
CA ARG A 234 9.71 1.38 -0.13
C ARG A 234 8.24 1.77 -0.26
N VAL A 235 7.56 1.34 -1.33
CA VAL A 235 6.10 1.48 -1.44
C VAL A 235 5.39 0.68 -0.33
N ASP A 236 5.89 -0.52 0.00
CA ASP A 236 5.34 -1.34 1.09
C ASP A 236 5.53 -0.65 2.46
N MET A 237 6.63 0.09 2.64
CA MET A 237 6.84 0.90 3.86
C MET A 237 5.82 2.04 3.96
N GLY A 238 5.47 2.67 2.85
CA GLY A 238 4.38 3.64 2.78
C GLY A 238 3.01 3.04 3.12
N ILE A 239 2.74 1.82 2.66
CA ILE A 239 1.54 1.07 3.05
C ILE A 239 1.52 0.83 4.56
N ALA A 240 2.64 0.41 5.14
CA ALA A 240 2.75 0.20 6.59
C ALA A 240 2.51 1.50 7.37
N ALA A 241 3.06 2.63 6.89
CA ALA A 241 2.84 3.95 7.48
C ALA A 241 1.35 4.33 7.45
N ALA A 242 0.65 4.11 6.32
CA ALA A 242 -0.78 4.41 6.18
C ALA A 242 -1.63 3.59 7.16
N HIS A 243 -1.42 2.28 7.22
CA HIS A 243 -2.14 1.39 8.14
C HIS A 243 -1.93 1.79 9.60
N PHE A 244 -0.69 2.14 9.97
CA PHE A 244 -0.37 2.58 11.32
C PHE A 244 -1.01 3.94 11.63
N ASP A 245 -0.75 4.95 10.83
CA ASP A 245 -1.18 6.33 11.06
C ASP A 245 -2.70 6.46 11.14
N PHE A 246 -3.41 5.83 10.21
CA PHE A 246 -4.88 5.89 10.23
C PHE A 246 -5.46 5.16 11.43
N SER A 247 -4.83 4.05 11.84
CA SER A 247 -5.29 3.31 13.02
C SER A 247 -5.00 4.04 14.33
N VAL A 248 -3.84 4.69 14.48
CA VAL A 248 -3.56 5.51 15.68
C VAL A 248 -4.50 6.70 15.76
N LYS A 249 -4.82 7.35 14.63
CA LYS A 249 -5.80 8.44 14.55
C LYS A 249 -7.21 7.95 14.90
N GLU A 250 -7.65 6.80 14.39
CA GLU A 250 -8.95 6.19 14.72
C GLU A 250 -9.05 5.87 16.23
N LYS A 251 -7.94 5.50 16.87
CA LYS A 251 -7.85 5.28 18.32
C LYS A 251 -7.66 6.56 19.14
N GLY A 252 -7.59 7.72 18.51
CA GLY A 252 -7.42 9.02 19.19
C GLY A 252 -6.01 9.24 19.74
N LEU A 253 -5.02 8.44 19.31
CA LEU A 253 -3.61 8.64 19.64
C LEU A 253 -3.04 9.78 18.81
N LYS A 254 -2.11 10.54 19.40
CA LYS A 254 -1.45 11.67 18.76
C LYS A 254 0.03 11.40 18.58
N GLY A 255 0.57 11.87 17.47
CA GLY A 255 1.98 11.77 17.14
C GLY A 255 2.23 12.24 15.70
N TYR A 256 3.48 12.18 15.29
CA TYR A 256 3.92 12.64 13.97
C TYR A 256 5.05 11.76 13.44
N PHE A 257 5.25 11.78 12.13
CA PHE A 257 6.37 11.08 11.49
C PHE A 257 7.61 11.97 11.43
N ASP A 258 8.77 11.33 11.65
CA ASP A 258 10.10 11.93 11.55
C ASP A 258 11.02 10.94 10.81
N THR A 259 11.80 11.45 9.87
CA THR A 259 12.74 10.64 9.05
C THR A 259 14.18 10.68 9.56
N GLU A 260 14.47 11.49 10.59
CA GLU A 260 15.81 11.71 11.13
C GLU A 260 15.99 11.17 12.56
N CYS A 261 14.93 10.57 13.13
CA CYS A 261 14.92 10.08 14.50
C CYS A 261 15.29 8.58 14.59
N GLU A 262 16.41 8.18 13.96
CA GLU A 262 16.93 6.81 14.07
C GLU A 262 17.59 6.60 15.43
N PRO A 263 17.20 5.58 16.23
CA PRO A 263 17.89 5.27 17.46
C PRO A 263 19.23 4.59 17.20
N GLU A 264 20.23 4.89 18.05
CA GLU A 264 21.51 4.19 17.99
C GLU A 264 21.34 2.72 18.41
N LEU A 265 21.44 1.82 17.43
CA LEU A 265 21.28 0.37 17.62
C LEU A 265 22.15 -0.40 16.62
N GLU A 266 22.56 -1.58 17.01
CA GLU A 266 23.11 -2.56 16.08
C GLU A 266 21.97 -3.17 15.28
N LEU A 267 22.01 -2.97 13.95
CA LEU A 267 20.98 -3.47 13.06
C LEU A 267 21.30 -4.89 12.59
N PRO A 268 20.31 -5.79 12.55
CA PRO A 268 20.44 -7.06 11.86
C PRO A 268 20.77 -6.88 10.38
N ASP A 269 21.39 -7.89 9.76
CA ASP A 269 21.67 -7.90 8.33
C ASP A 269 20.43 -7.61 7.51
N HIS A 270 20.59 -6.83 6.44
CA HIS A 270 19.51 -6.42 5.53
C HIS A 270 18.42 -5.50 6.13
N MET A 271 18.62 -5.03 7.34
CA MET A 271 17.74 -4.02 7.95
C MET A 271 18.20 -2.62 7.58
N GLU A 272 17.26 -1.76 7.23
CA GLU A 272 17.49 -0.34 6.96
C GLU A 272 16.39 0.49 7.62
N TYR A 273 16.80 1.53 8.35
CA TYR A 273 15.88 2.50 8.92
C TYR A 273 15.15 3.29 7.81
N VAL A 274 13.88 3.59 8.04
CA VAL A 274 13.07 4.35 7.07
C VAL A 274 12.51 5.62 7.68
N PHE A 275 11.78 5.52 8.77
CA PHE A 275 11.19 6.64 9.51
C PHE A 275 10.75 6.19 10.91
N SER A 276 10.42 7.15 11.75
CA SER A 276 9.80 6.94 13.05
C SER A 276 8.44 7.62 13.14
N TRP A 277 7.54 7.05 13.91
CA TRP A 277 6.37 7.76 14.42
C TRP A 277 6.59 8.05 15.90
N ILE A 278 6.58 9.34 16.25
CA ILE A 278 6.86 9.83 17.59
C ILE A 278 5.54 10.16 18.26
N ARG A 279 5.31 9.60 19.44
CA ARG A 279 4.10 9.83 20.22
C ARG A 279 4.20 11.16 20.97
N GLU A 280 3.12 11.96 20.91
CA GLU A 280 2.92 13.20 21.69
C GLU A 280 2.40 12.92 23.11
#